data_0250d0b48cd16e99d17a9b60b8cab50d
#
_entry.id   0250d0b48cd16e99d17a9b60b8cab50d
#
_cell.length_a   1.000
_cell.length_b   1.000
_cell.length_c   1.000
_cell.angle_alpha   90.00
_cell.angle_beta   90.00
_cell.angle_gamma   90.00
#
_symmetry.space_group_name_H-M   'P 1'
#
loop_
_entity.id
_entity.type
_entity.pdbx_description
1 polymer ?
#
loop_
_entity_poly.entity_id
_entity_poly.type
_entity_poly.pdbx_seq_one_letter_code
_entity_poly.pdbx_strand_id
1 'polypeptide(L)'
;MALETREFDLASLRLSPGEGRRLELETSIEPLTLGSERYLAVSSPEGAPVDGGSERVPVELDVSRMSGRGYALRLRFSAAAYGPCMRCLKDASPEVDVEAREVDVPGGGEELDSPYVHDETLDLAGWVHDAFALALPVQILCREDCAGLCPICAADLNEAGPEHQHESAPDPRWAKLGELKLG
;
A
#
# COMPACT_ATOMS: atom_id res chain seq x y z
N MET A 1 12.91 9.70 21.12
CA MET A 1 11.55 9.49 20.57
C MET A 1 11.38 10.54 19.50
N ALA A 2 11.44 10.16 18.22
CA ALA A 2 11.10 11.07 17.12
C ALA A 2 9.61 11.43 17.24
N LEU A 3 9.29 12.69 16.96
CA LEU A 3 7.90 13.16 16.96
C LEU A 3 7.27 12.72 15.63
N GLU A 4 6.05 12.22 15.69
CA GLU A 4 5.26 11.93 14.50
C GLU A 4 5.08 13.21 13.67
N THR A 5 5.39 13.14 12.38
CA THR A 5 5.26 14.25 11.45
C THR A 5 4.10 13.99 10.51
N ARG A 6 2.98 14.66 10.69
CA ARG A 6 1.81 14.57 9.78
C ARG A 6 1.88 15.62 8.68
N GLU A 7 2.29 16.83 9.04
CA GLU A 7 2.47 17.97 8.15
C GLU A 7 3.90 18.50 8.28
N PHE A 8 4.47 18.98 7.18
CA PHE A 8 5.83 19.49 7.16
C PHE A 8 5.91 20.86 6.45
N ASP A 9 6.39 21.88 7.14
CA ASP A 9 6.64 23.22 6.60
C ASP A 9 7.91 23.23 5.73
N LEU A 10 7.72 23.24 4.40
CA LEU A 10 8.79 23.28 3.40
C LEU A 10 9.58 24.59 3.46
N ALA A 11 8.92 25.71 3.81
CA ALA A 11 9.57 27.02 3.94
C ALA A 11 10.58 27.05 5.09
N SER A 12 10.39 26.24 6.14
CA SER A 12 11.31 26.12 7.27
C SER A 12 12.71 25.69 6.86
N LEU A 13 12.85 24.99 5.74
CA LEU A 13 14.15 24.53 5.21
C LEU A 13 15.02 25.65 4.65
N ARG A 14 14.44 26.80 4.29
CA ARG A 14 15.12 27.98 3.76
C ARG A 14 16.06 27.67 2.59
N LEU A 15 15.63 26.77 1.68
CA LEU A 15 16.42 26.37 0.53
C LEU A 15 16.47 27.46 -0.54
N SER A 16 17.66 27.70 -1.09
CA SER A 16 17.85 28.52 -2.31
C SER A 16 17.49 27.70 -3.57
N PRO A 17 17.14 28.36 -4.69
CA PRO A 17 16.91 27.67 -5.95
C PRO A 17 18.08 26.76 -6.35
N GLY A 18 17.77 25.49 -6.64
CA GLY A 18 18.75 24.45 -6.94
C GLY A 18 19.33 23.73 -5.74
N GLU A 19 19.02 24.15 -4.51
CA GLU A 19 19.39 23.42 -3.30
C GLU A 19 18.39 22.31 -3.00
N GLY A 20 18.88 21.23 -2.38
CA GLY A 20 18.08 20.11 -1.90
C GLY A 20 18.49 19.69 -0.50
N ARG A 21 17.56 19.05 0.18
CA ARG A 21 17.77 18.47 1.52
C ARG A 21 17.06 17.14 1.64
N ARG A 22 17.74 16.17 2.24
CA ARG A 22 17.19 14.91 2.66
C ARG A 22 16.81 14.97 4.13
N LEU A 23 15.63 14.46 4.44
CA LEU A 23 15.06 14.39 5.77
C LEU A 23 14.68 12.95 6.08
N GLU A 24 14.93 12.54 7.31
CA GLU A 24 14.44 11.29 7.88
C GLU A 24 13.33 11.65 8.86
N LEU A 25 12.12 11.22 8.56
CA LEU A 25 10.89 11.55 9.30
C LEU A 25 10.19 10.25 9.71
N GLU A 26 9.24 10.37 10.62
CA GLU A 26 8.35 9.27 10.99
C GLU A 26 6.90 9.75 10.89
N THR A 27 6.05 8.94 10.27
CA THR A 27 4.62 9.20 10.19
C THR A 27 3.83 7.91 10.35
N SER A 28 2.57 8.01 10.75
CA SER A 28 1.64 6.87 10.78
C SER A 28 0.80 6.86 9.51
N ILE A 29 0.56 5.68 8.99
CA ILE A 29 -0.32 5.47 7.82
C ILE A 29 -1.69 5.06 8.37
N GLU A 30 -2.75 5.76 7.97
CA GLU A 30 -4.10 5.38 8.37
C GLU A 30 -4.48 4.01 7.77
N PRO A 31 -5.28 3.20 8.49
CA PRO A 31 -5.64 1.87 8.00
C PRO A 31 -6.37 1.93 6.67
N LEU A 32 -5.98 1.05 5.76
CA LEU A 32 -6.64 0.88 4.47
C LEU A 32 -7.82 -0.10 4.59
N THR A 33 -8.90 0.19 3.87
CA THR A 33 -10.03 -0.73 3.73
C THR A 33 -10.07 -1.25 2.30
N LEU A 34 -9.80 -2.54 2.11
CA LEU A 34 -9.84 -3.20 0.81
C LEU A 34 -10.99 -4.22 0.79
N GLY A 35 -12.03 -3.91 0.07
CA GLY A 35 -13.30 -4.66 0.14
C GLY A 35 -13.98 -4.48 1.50
N SER A 36 -14.13 -5.56 2.27
CA SER A 36 -14.69 -5.56 3.63
C SER A 36 -13.60 -5.60 4.71
N GLU A 37 -12.35 -5.81 4.34
CA GLU A 37 -11.27 -6.08 5.27
C GLU A 37 -10.40 -4.86 5.51
N ARG A 38 -9.88 -4.76 6.75
CA ARG A 38 -9.02 -3.68 7.18
C ARG A 38 -7.57 -4.15 7.20
N TYR A 39 -6.69 -3.33 6.64
CA TYR A 39 -5.25 -3.56 6.60
C TYR A 39 -4.51 -2.42 7.30
N LEU A 40 -3.57 -2.79 8.15
CA LEU A 40 -2.74 -1.87 8.91
C LEU A 40 -1.36 -1.77 8.27
N ALA A 41 -0.81 -0.58 8.19
CA ALA A 41 0.59 -0.42 7.83
C ALA A 41 1.46 -0.68 9.05
N VAL A 42 2.44 -1.56 8.89
CA VAL A 42 3.43 -1.91 9.92
C VAL A 42 4.84 -1.70 9.36
N SER A 43 5.77 -1.36 10.23
CA SER A 43 7.17 -1.10 9.86
C SER A 43 7.97 -2.37 9.54
N SER A 44 7.45 -3.54 9.93
CA SER A 44 8.08 -4.84 9.70
C SER A 44 7.02 -5.91 9.41
N PRO A 45 7.26 -6.86 8.49
CA PRO A 45 6.36 -7.98 8.24
C PRO A 45 6.27 -8.98 9.41
N GLU A 46 7.14 -8.87 10.41
CA GLU A 46 7.22 -9.80 11.53
C GLU A 46 6.27 -9.41 12.68
N GLY A 47 5.01 -9.80 12.55
CA GLY A 47 4.06 -9.77 13.66
C GLY A 47 2.88 -8.83 13.50
N ALA A 48 1.84 -9.13 14.29
CA ALA A 48 0.68 -8.27 14.43
C ALA A 48 1.06 -6.99 15.19
N PRO A 49 0.51 -5.82 14.83
CA PRO A 49 0.72 -4.60 15.60
C PRO A 49 0.20 -4.78 17.03
N VAL A 50 1.03 -4.40 18.02
CA VAL A 50 0.81 -4.68 19.45
C VAL A 50 -0.48 -4.07 19.99
N ASP A 51 -0.92 -2.95 19.43
CA ASP A 51 -2.09 -2.18 19.90
C ASP A 51 -3.26 -2.16 18.89
N GLY A 52 -3.22 -2.99 17.83
CA GLY A 52 -4.25 -3.01 16.79
C GLY A 52 -4.40 -1.72 15.99
N GLY A 53 -3.42 -0.81 16.07
CA GLY A 53 -3.31 0.42 15.33
C GLY A 53 -2.16 0.40 14.33
N SER A 54 -2.12 1.38 13.43
CA SER A 54 -0.97 1.56 12.55
C SER A 54 0.27 1.94 13.33
N GLU A 55 1.39 1.36 12.96
CA GLU A 55 2.70 1.72 13.49
C GLU A 55 3.23 2.99 12.82
N ARG A 56 4.26 3.59 13.42
CA ARG A 56 5.03 4.64 12.77
C ARG A 56 5.98 4.03 11.77
N VAL A 57 5.95 4.57 10.57
CA VAL A 57 6.81 4.15 9.49
C VAL A 57 7.89 5.21 9.28
N PRO A 58 9.18 4.83 9.27
CA PRO A 58 10.25 5.74 8.92
C PRO A 58 10.19 6.05 7.41
N VAL A 59 10.27 7.33 7.07
CA VAL A 59 10.22 7.80 5.69
C VAL A 59 11.39 8.70 5.38
N GLU A 60 11.97 8.55 4.20
CA GLU A 60 12.99 9.43 3.65
C GLU A 60 12.34 10.40 2.67
N LEU A 61 12.45 11.70 2.94
CA LEU A 61 11.93 12.77 2.12
C LEU A 61 13.07 13.61 1.55
N ASP A 62 13.26 13.58 0.23
CA ASP A 62 14.12 14.51 -0.50
C ASP A 62 13.30 15.72 -0.94
N VAL A 63 13.69 16.90 -0.52
CA VAL A 63 13.08 18.18 -0.91
C VAL A 63 14.08 18.98 -1.73
N SER A 64 13.72 19.40 -2.93
CA SER A 64 14.55 20.26 -3.77
C SER A 64 13.80 21.53 -4.15
N ARG A 65 14.44 22.70 -3.95
CA ARG A 65 13.88 23.99 -4.36
C ARG A 65 14.10 24.20 -5.85
N MET A 66 13.03 24.36 -6.58
CA MET A 66 13.08 24.66 -8.01
C MET A 66 13.31 26.17 -8.27
N SER A 67 13.54 26.53 -9.52
CA SER A 67 13.57 27.94 -9.92
C SER A 67 12.19 28.57 -9.69
N GLY A 68 12.13 29.70 -9.01
CA GLY A 68 10.90 30.35 -8.57
C GLY A 68 10.42 29.86 -7.21
N ARG A 69 9.13 29.57 -7.06
CA ARG A 69 8.52 29.14 -5.78
C ARG A 69 8.30 27.62 -5.66
N GLY A 70 8.62 26.86 -6.69
CA GLY A 70 8.31 25.44 -6.74
C GLY A 70 9.23 24.55 -5.91
N TYR A 71 8.71 23.34 -5.61
CA TYR A 71 9.42 22.25 -4.97
C TYR A 71 9.33 20.98 -5.83
N ALA A 72 10.42 20.22 -5.88
CA ALA A 72 10.39 18.84 -6.33
C ALA A 72 10.64 17.95 -5.11
N LEU A 73 9.74 17.01 -4.90
CA LEU A 73 9.68 16.14 -3.75
C LEU A 73 9.87 14.68 -4.16
N ARG A 74 10.61 13.92 -3.38
CA ARG A 74 10.75 12.47 -3.54
C ARG A 74 10.61 11.80 -2.19
N LEU A 75 9.68 10.87 -2.09
CA LEU A 75 9.38 10.09 -0.90
C LEU A 75 9.86 8.66 -1.11
N ARG A 76 10.50 8.07 -0.10
CA ARG A 76 10.89 6.65 -0.08
C ARG A 76 10.67 6.07 1.31
N PHE A 77 10.11 4.87 1.36
CA PHE A 77 9.96 4.09 2.58
C PHE A 77 9.62 2.63 2.24
N SER A 78 9.76 1.75 3.23
CA SER A 78 9.26 0.38 3.17
C SER A 78 8.25 0.18 4.28
N ALA A 79 7.17 -0.52 4.00
CA ALA A 79 6.16 -0.89 4.98
C ALA A 79 5.47 -2.20 4.56
N ALA A 80 4.88 -2.90 5.52
CA ALA A 80 4.09 -4.09 5.23
C ALA A 80 2.60 -3.84 5.50
N ALA A 81 1.74 -4.47 4.69
CA ALA A 81 0.29 -4.42 4.85
C ALA A 81 -0.19 -5.62 5.68
N TYR A 82 -0.39 -5.41 6.99
CA TYR A 82 -0.88 -6.45 7.89
C TYR A 82 -2.40 -6.57 7.85
N GLY A 83 -2.91 -7.76 7.59
CA GLY A 83 -4.33 -8.06 7.56
C GLY A 83 -4.62 -9.48 7.08
N PRO A 84 -5.89 -9.85 6.82
CA PRO A 84 -6.23 -11.19 6.37
C PRO A 84 -5.78 -11.44 4.93
N CYS A 85 -5.22 -12.62 4.68
CA CYS A 85 -4.94 -13.09 3.33
C CYS A 85 -6.24 -13.18 2.51
N MET A 86 -6.27 -12.57 1.33
CA MET A 86 -7.46 -12.56 0.46
C MET A 86 -7.88 -13.94 -0.07
N ARG A 87 -7.04 -14.99 0.13
CA ARG A 87 -7.35 -16.36 -0.31
C ARG A 87 -7.66 -17.32 0.84
N CYS A 88 -6.88 -17.31 1.92
CA CYS A 88 -7.03 -18.30 2.99
C CYS A 88 -7.45 -17.70 4.34
N LEU A 89 -7.61 -16.38 4.42
CA LEU A 89 -8.03 -15.60 5.59
C LEU A 89 -7.07 -15.66 6.80
N LYS A 90 -5.93 -16.35 6.69
CA LYS A 90 -4.85 -16.31 7.68
C LYS A 90 -4.14 -14.96 7.59
N ASP A 91 -3.38 -14.61 8.63
CA ASP A 91 -2.61 -13.38 8.64
C ASP A 91 -1.66 -13.31 7.43
N ALA A 92 -1.60 -12.15 6.84
CA ALA A 92 -0.71 -11.79 5.74
C ALA A 92 -0.07 -10.44 6.04
N SER A 93 1.19 -10.30 5.63
CA SER A 93 1.95 -9.06 5.84
C SER A 93 2.97 -8.87 4.71
N PRO A 94 2.53 -8.73 3.44
CA PRO A 94 3.46 -8.46 2.36
C PRO A 94 4.10 -7.09 2.55
N GLU A 95 5.44 -7.07 2.46
CA GLU A 95 6.25 -5.86 2.47
C GLU A 95 6.28 -5.23 1.08
N VAL A 96 6.23 -3.92 1.02
CA VAL A 96 6.36 -3.14 -0.21
C VAL A 96 7.35 -2.00 -0.03
N ASP A 97 8.20 -1.81 -1.04
CA ASP A 97 9.06 -0.64 -1.17
C ASP A 97 8.34 0.44 -1.96
N VAL A 98 8.25 1.61 -1.39
CA VAL A 98 7.54 2.75 -1.96
C VAL A 98 8.52 3.82 -2.40
N GLU A 99 8.39 4.26 -3.64
CA GLU A 99 9.00 5.48 -4.16
C GLU A 99 7.93 6.32 -4.85
N ALA A 100 7.69 7.52 -4.37
CA ALA A 100 6.76 8.48 -4.95
C ALA A 100 7.45 9.81 -5.22
N ARG A 101 6.97 10.55 -6.21
CA ARG A 101 7.51 11.86 -6.59
C ARG A 101 6.38 12.82 -6.85
N GLU A 102 6.55 14.03 -6.34
CA GLU A 102 5.65 15.14 -6.54
C GLU A 102 6.41 16.38 -7.01
N VAL A 103 5.72 17.22 -7.75
CA VAL A 103 6.20 18.53 -8.12
C VAL A 103 5.11 19.53 -7.77
N ASP A 104 5.48 20.58 -7.04
CA ASP A 104 4.58 21.66 -6.71
C ASP A 104 5.15 22.97 -7.26
N VAL A 105 4.43 23.58 -8.22
CA VAL A 105 4.80 24.86 -8.84
C VAL A 105 3.61 25.82 -8.76
N PRO A 106 3.49 26.62 -7.70
CA PRO A 106 2.37 27.53 -7.52
C PRO A 106 2.14 28.45 -8.73
N GLY A 107 0.95 28.34 -9.33
CA GLY A 107 0.60 29.06 -10.56
C GLY A 107 1.09 28.44 -11.86
N GLY A 108 1.65 27.23 -11.82
CA GLY A 108 2.07 26.44 -12.99
C GLY A 108 0.93 25.74 -13.72
N GLY A 109 -0.29 25.74 -13.15
CA GLY A 109 -1.46 25.03 -13.65
C GLY A 109 -1.69 23.71 -12.91
N GLU A 110 -2.90 23.16 -13.05
CA GLU A 110 -3.36 21.97 -12.31
C GLU A 110 -2.42 20.75 -12.41
N GLU A 111 -1.68 20.61 -13.49
CA GLU A 111 -0.73 19.50 -13.69
C GLU A 111 0.58 19.63 -12.88
N LEU A 112 0.84 20.84 -12.36
CA LEU A 112 2.06 21.16 -11.60
C LEU A 112 1.75 21.56 -10.16
N ASP A 113 0.50 21.56 -9.75
CA ASP A 113 0.07 21.79 -8.38
C ASP A 113 -0.08 20.43 -7.66
N SER A 114 0.76 20.17 -6.67
CA SER A 114 0.66 18.92 -5.90
C SER A 114 -0.59 18.94 -5.01
N PRO A 115 -1.38 17.85 -4.98
CA PRO A 115 -2.54 17.75 -4.09
C PRO A 115 -2.14 17.68 -2.60
N TYR A 116 -0.87 17.46 -2.32
CA TYR A 116 -0.35 17.32 -0.96
C TYR A 116 0.36 18.59 -0.45
N VAL A 117 0.54 19.63 -1.28
CA VAL A 117 1.22 20.86 -0.85
C VAL A 117 0.24 22.03 -0.86
N HIS A 118 0.06 22.64 0.31
CA HIS A 118 -0.81 23.79 0.50
C HIS A 118 -0.05 24.88 1.24
N ASP A 119 0.08 26.08 0.65
CA ASP A 119 0.78 27.21 1.27
C ASP A 119 2.18 26.84 1.82
N GLU A 120 2.99 26.16 1.01
CA GLU A 120 4.32 25.63 1.36
C GLU A 120 4.32 24.60 2.54
N THR A 121 3.15 24.08 2.92
CA THR A 121 2.99 23.01 3.90
C THR A 121 2.66 21.71 3.18
N LEU A 122 3.48 20.69 3.39
CA LEU A 122 3.29 19.35 2.85
C LEU A 122 2.43 18.51 3.81
N ASP A 123 1.29 17.98 3.32
CA ASP A 123 0.58 16.88 3.98
C ASP A 123 1.35 15.57 3.75
N LEU A 124 2.33 15.33 4.62
CA LEU A 124 3.17 14.13 4.54
C LEU A 124 2.37 12.86 4.82
N ALA A 125 1.44 12.88 5.78
CA ALA A 125 0.67 11.71 6.15
C ALA A 125 -0.28 11.29 5.02
N GLY A 126 -0.97 12.23 4.37
CA GLY A 126 -1.82 11.96 3.21
C GLY A 126 -1.03 11.40 2.05
N TRP A 127 0.11 12.00 1.72
CA TRP A 127 0.95 11.52 0.61
C TRP A 127 1.54 10.12 0.87
N VAL A 128 2.03 9.85 2.08
CA VAL A 128 2.54 8.53 2.46
C VAL A 128 1.44 7.48 2.41
N HIS A 129 0.21 7.80 2.89
CA HIS A 129 -0.95 6.92 2.82
C HIS A 129 -1.30 6.53 1.38
N ASP A 130 -1.42 7.51 0.48
CA ASP A 130 -1.81 7.27 -0.90
C ASP A 130 -0.70 6.55 -1.68
N ALA A 131 0.57 6.92 -1.45
CA ALA A 131 1.72 6.25 -2.05
C ALA A 131 1.80 4.77 -1.61
N PHE A 132 1.53 4.47 -0.32
CA PHE A 132 1.46 3.10 0.18
C PHE A 132 0.31 2.33 -0.47
N ALA A 133 -0.90 2.90 -0.52
CA ALA A 133 -2.05 2.27 -1.14
C ALA A 133 -1.83 1.91 -2.61
N LEU A 134 -1.15 2.79 -3.36
CA LEU A 134 -0.82 2.57 -4.77
C LEU A 134 0.29 1.52 -4.99
N ALA A 135 1.17 1.32 -4.02
CA ALA A 135 2.25 0.33 -4.08
C ALA A 135 1.80 -1.09 -3.72
N LEU A 136 0.63 -1.24 -3.09
CA LEU A 136 0.15 -2.56 -2.69
C LEU A 136 -0.11 -3.47 -3.88
N PRO A 137 0.19 -4.78 -3.74
CA PRO A 137 -0.18 -5.76 -4.76
C PRO A 137 -1.70 -5.86 -4.88
N VAL A 138 -2.19 -6.26 -6.06
CA VAL A 138 -3.64 -6.44 -6.33
C VAL A 138 -4.30 -7.40 -5.34
N GLN A 139 -3.54 -8.35 -4.79
CA GLN A 139 -4.00 -9.29 -3.77
C GLN A 139 -3.01 -9.31 -2.60
N ILE A 140 -3.53 -9.11 -1.40
CA ILE A 140 -2.78 -9.29 -0.15
C ILE A 140 -2.79 -10.78 0.19
N LEU A 141 -1.64 -11.44 0.07
CA LEU A 141 -1.51 -12.88 0.25
C LEU A 141 -0.51 -13.17 1.37
N CYS A 142 -0.73 -14.23 2.13
CA CYS A 142 0.22 -14.71 3.15
C CYS A 142 1.51 -15.29 2.51
N ARG A 143 1.42 -15.74 1.26
CA ARG A 143 2.52 -16.21 0.40
C ARG A 143 2.06 -16.23 -1.06
N GLU A 144 2.97 -16.12 -1.99
CA GLU A 144 2.67 -16.03 -3.43
C GLU A 144 1.88 -17.24 -3.96
N ASP A 145 2.21 -18.43 -3.49
CA ASP A 145 1.62 -19.71 -3.88
C ASP A 145 0.42 -20.13 -3.01
N CYS A 146 -0.19 -19.20 -2.26
CA CYS A 146 -1.32 -19.51 -1.39
C CYS A 146 -2.47 -20.14 -2.19
N ALA A 147 -2.83 -21.38 -1.87
CA ALA A 147 -3.89 -22.14 -2.54
C ALA A 147 -5.31 -21.72 -2.09
N GLY A 148 -5.41 -20.98 -0.95
CA GLY A 148 -6.68 -20.47 -0.45
C GLY A 148 -7.53 -21.50 0.29
N LEU A 149 -8.84 -21.20 0.38
CA LEU A 149 -9.83 -22.09 0.96
C LEU A 149 -10.63 -22.82 -0.13
N CYS A 150 -11.01 -24.04 0.16
CA CYS A 150 -11.90 -24.80 -0.72
C CYS A 150 -13.29 -24.13 -0.80
N PRO A 151 -13.81 -23.80 -1.99
CA PRO A 151 -15.11 -23.14 -2.14
C PRO A 151 -16.32 -24.00 -1.73
N ILE A 152 -16.11 -25.33 -1.54
CA ILE A 152 -17.19 -26.28 -1.21
C ILE A 152 -17.24 -26.49 0.32
N CYS A 153 -16.10 -26.74 0.97
CA CYS A 153 -16.05 -27.14 2.39
C CYS A 153 -15.23 -26.19 3.27
N ALA A 154 -14.69 -25.10 2.69
CA ALA A 154 -13.84 -24.12 3.38
C ALA A 154 -12.55 -24.71 4.03
N ALA A 155 -12.15 -25.93 3.65
CA ALA A 155 -10.86 -26.48 4.11
C ALA A 155 -9.71 -25.65 3.53
N ASP A 156 -8.64 -25.46 4.33
CA ASP A 156 -7.41 -24.80 3.88
C ASP A 156 -6.69 -25.69 2.86
N LEU A 157 -6.66 -25.29 1.62
CA LEU A 157 -6.01 -26.03 0.53
C LEU A 157 -4.49 -26.03 0.64
N ASN A 158 -3.91 -25.13 1.43
CA ASN A 158 -2.48 -25.16 1.72
C ASN A 158 -2.10 -26.34 2.64
N GLU A 159 -3.04 -26.78 3.48
CA GLU A 159 -2.86 -27.91 4.39
C GLU A 159 -3.43 -29.21 3.81
N ALA A 160 -4.59 -29.14 3.15
CA ALA A 160 -5.26 -30.30 2.57
C ALA A 160 -4.51 -30.89 1.36
N GLY A 161 -3.70 -30.05 0.68
CA GLY A 161 -2.88 -30.48 -0.44
C GLY A 161 -3.64 -30.77 -1.74
N PRO A 162 -2.92 -31.20 -2.80
CA PRO A 162 -3.49 -31.38 -4.14
C PRO A 162 -4.46 -32.57 -4.25
N GLU A 163 -4.46 -33.48 -3.29
CA GLU A 163 -5.36 -34.64 -3.25
C GLU A 163 -6.79 -34.25 -2.81
N HIS A 164 -6.98 -33.00 -2.31
CA HIS A 164 -8.30 -32.55 -1.85
C HIS A 164 -9.25 -32.34 -3.03
N GLN A 165 -10.22 -33.23 -3.17
CA GLN A 165 -11.21 -33.19 -4.24
C GLN A 165 -12.62 -33.39 -3.70
N HIS A 166 -13.60 -32.89 -4.40
CA HIS A 166 -15.02 -33.10 -4.15
C HIS A 166 -15.66 -33.70 -5.41
N GLU A 167 -16.54 -34.65 -5.23
CA GLU A 167 -17.41 -35.06 -6.31
C GLU A 167 -18.32 -33.87 -6.69
N SER A 168 -18.07 -33.24 -7.83
CA SER A 168 -18.91 -32.19 -8.36
C SER A 168 -19.91 -32.78 -9.34
N ALA A 169 -21.21 -32.65 -9.04
CA ALA A 169 -22.23 -32.92 -10.05
C ALA A 169 -22.03 -31.96 -11.24
N PRO A 170 -22.16 -32.43 -12.49
CA PRO A 170 -22.05 -31.55 -13.64
C PRO A 170 -23.04 -30.39 -13.54
N ASP A 171 -22.56 -29.14 -13.75
CA ASP A 171 -23.46 -27.99 -13.75
C ASP A 171 -24.52 -28.14 -14.84
N PRO A 172 -25.84 -28.13 -14.49
CA PRO A 172 -26.92 -28.33 -15.46
C PRO A 172 -26.88 -27.32 -16.63
N ARG A 173 -26.30 -26.14 -16.42
CA ARG A 173 -26.16 -25.12 -17.47
C ARG A 173 -25.23 -25.57 -18.60
N TRP A 174 -24.27 -26.45 -18.30
CA TRP A 174 -23.26 -26.93 -19.23
C TRP A 174 -23.60 -28.36 -19.76
N ALA A 175 -24.68 -28.99 -19.29
CA ALA A 175 -25.04 -30.34 -19.66
C ALA A 175 -25.16 -30.55 -21.20
N LYS A 176 -25.67 -29.54 -21.91
CA LYS A 176 -25.74 -29.55 -23.39
C LYS A 176 -24.38 -29.54 -24.10
N LEU A 177 -23.31 -29.07 -23.45
CA LEU A 177 -21.96 -29.12 -24.05
C LEU A 177 -21.38 -30.53 -24.04
N GLY A 178 -21.81 -31.39 -23.11
CA GLY A 178 -21.39 -32.78 -23.06
C GLY A 178 -22.00 -33.64 -24.23
N GLU A 179 -23.03 -33.14 -24.92
CA GLU A 179 -23.64 -33.78 -26.09
C GLU A 179 -22.91 -33.44 -27.41
N LEU A 180 -22.02 -32.45 -27.39
CA LEU A 180 -21.23 -32.04 -28.57
C LEU A 180 -20.17 -33.10 -28.87
N LYS A 181 -20.33 -33.84 -29.95
CA LYS A 181 -19.28 -34.68 -30.51
C LYS A 181 -18.29 -33.79 -31.28
N LEU A 182 -17.18 -33.51 -30.69
CA LEU A 182 -16.05 -32.91 -31.39
C LEU A 182 -15.45 -34.00 -32.26
N GLY A 183 -15.71 -33.94 -33.58
CA GLY A 183 -15.19 -34.86 -34.58
C GLY A 183 -13.71 -34.55 -34.91
#